data_1d65bd5b86588b94579153a515378070
#
_entry.id   1d65bd5b86588b94579153a515378070
#
_cell.length_a   1.000
_cell.length_b   1.000
_cell.length_c   1.000
_cell.angle_alpha   90.00
_cell.angle_beta   90.00
_cell.angle_gamma   90.00
#
_symmetry.space_group_name_H-M   'P 1'
#
loop_
_entity.id
_entity.type
_entity.pdbx_description
1 polymer ?
#
loop_
_entity_poly.entity_id
_entity_poly.type
_entity_poly.pdbx_seq_one_letter_code
_entity_poly.pdbx_strand_id
1 'polypeptide(L)'
;MGKKLWDKPTALFRAITRGKNPPQTESVDGILGDLEGAGVSPKTIAQRLGVGERTVKNWREGKSKPKAQNFEKLQDTVRTSPEIRRQSLAPLRESRMRNQGSYVRMTAKIGSDSPGADKFNGRTRTIGADKDHPLHLTAEQLGTILDAYGNGDDEAAMEAFREAVGEQYYGGFEFEDVTNMEFIRDYDGERPEM
;
A
#
# COMPACT_ATOMS: atom_id res chain seq x y z
N MET A 1 4.08 19.86 -16.34
CA MET A 1 3.84 19.38 -14.94
C MET A 1 4.53 18.03 -14.80
N GLY A 2 5.50 17.89 -13.88
CA GLY A 2 6.14 16.60 -13.61
C GLY A 2 5.11 15.61 -13.03
N LYS A 3 5.11 14.34 -13.48
CA LYS A 3 4.29 13.29 -12.87
C LYS A 3 4.74 13.11 -11.43
N LYS A 4 3.78 13.02 -10.50
CA LYS A 4 4.06 12.77 -9.09
C LYS A 4 4.59 11.34 -8.96
N LEU A 5 5.78 11.19 -8.38
CA LEU A 5 6.36 9.90 -8.05
C LEU A 5 5.83 9.43 -6.70
N TRP A 6 5.58 8.13 -6.58
CA TRP A 6 5.18 7.50 -5.33
C TRP A 6 6.26 6.54 -4.86
N ASP A 7 6.52 6.50 -3.56
CA ASP A 7 7.24 5.38 -2.97
C ASP A 7 6.43 4.09 -3.12
N LYS A 8 7.11 2.95 -3.04
CA LYS A 8 6.51 1.63 -3.25
C LYS A 8 5.31 1.36 -2.31
N PRO A 9 5.39 1.60 -0.99
CA PRO A 9 4.25 1.42 -0.10
C PRO A 9 3.05 2.30 -0.44
N THR A 10 3.28 3.56 -0.80
CA THR A 10 2.22 4.48 -1.24
C THR A 10 1.57 4.00 -2.52
N ALA A 11 2.35 3.53 -3.49
CA ALA A 11 1.84 2.99 -4.74
C ALA A 11 0.93 1.78 -4.50
N LEU A 12 1.39 0.84 -3.67
CA LEU A 12 0.61 -0.35 -3.30
C LEU A 12 -0.68 0.03 -2.56
N PHE A 13 -0.59 0.94 -1.58
CA PHE A 13 -1.78 1.44 -0.89
C PHE A 13 -2.81 2.02 -1.85
N ARG A 14 -2.37 2.84 -2.80
CA ARG A 14 -3.26 3.45 -3.81
C ARG A 14 -3.89 2.41 -4.72
N ALA A 15 -3.12 1.41 -5.14
CA ALA A 15 -3.64 0.30 -5.93
C ALA A 15 -4.73 -0.47 -5.18
N ILE A 16 -4.48 -0.80 -3.91
CA ILE A 16 -5.41 -1.51 -3.03
C ILE A 16 -6.69 -0.68 -2.78
N THR A 17 -6.54 0.62 -2.55
CA THR A 17 -7.66 1.51 -2.16
C THR A 17 -8.29 2.26 -3.32
N ARG A 18 -8.00 1.86 -4.56
CA ARG A 18 -8.52 2.47 -5.79
C ARG A 18 -8.24 3.98 -5.87
N GLY A 19 -7.00 4.34 -5.66
CA GLY A 19 -6.51 5.71 -5.83
C GLY A 19 -6.64 6.62 -4.62
N LYS A 20 -7.14 6.15 -3.48
CA LYS A 20 -7.09 6.94 -2.24
C LYS A 20 -5.63 7.18 -1.83
N ASN A 21 -5.36 8.28 -1.19
CA ASN A 21 -4.08 8.49 -0.54
C ASN A 21 -4.04 7.74 0.79
N PRO A 22 -2.85 7.31 1.26
CA PRO A 22 -2.71 6.86 2.64
C PRO A 22 -3.27 7.92 3.59
N PRO A 23 -3.88 7.52 4.72
CA PRO A 23 -4.36 8.46 5.70
C PRO A 23 -3.22 9.42 6.09
N GLN A 24 -3.30 10.66 5.61
CA GLN A 24 -2.42 11.75 6.01
C GLN A 24 -3.29 12.66 6.87
N THR A 25 -3.55 12.23 8.08
CA THR A 25 -4.29 13.07 9.01
C THR A 25 -3.34 14.13 9.55
N GLU A 26 -3.58 15.38 9.19
CA GLU A 26 -2.74 16.51 9.59
C GLU A 26 -3.01 16.94 11.04
N SER A 27 -4.04 16.41 11.68
CA SER A 27 -4.42 16.76 13.04
C SER A 27 -4.35 15.58 14.01
N VAL A 28 -3.92 15.87 15.24
CA VAL A 28 -3.88 14.88 16.33
C VAL A 28 -5.26 14.24 16.55
N ASP A 29 -6.30 15.06 16.56
CA ASP A 29 -7.67 14.62 16.78
C ASP A 29 -8.15 13.67 15.67
N GLY A 30 -7.84 13.99 14.41
CA GLY A 30 -8.14 13.10 13.28
C GLY A 30 -7.41 11.77 13.39
N ILE A 31 -6.11 11.79 13.68
CA ILE A 31 -5.29 10.58 13.86
C ILE A 31 -5.86 9.68 14.97
N LEU A 32 -6.14 10.25 16.13
CA LEU A 32 -6.68 9.51 17.27
C LEU A 32 -8.09 8.99 16.95
N GLY A 33 -8.90 9.77 16.23
CA GLY A 33 -10.22 9.36 15.76
C GLY A 33 -10.18 8.16 14.81
N ASP A 34 -9.25 8.16 13.87
CA ASP A 34 -9.07 7.04 12.92
C ASP A 34 -8.65 5.76 13.64
N LEU A 35 -7.70 5.86 14.59
CA LEU A 35 -7.25 4.72 15.38
C LEU A 35 -8.37 4.16 16.25
N GLU A 36 -9.09 5.02 16.97
CA GLU A 36 -10.23 4.63 17.81
C GLU A 36 -11.38 4.05 16.98
N GLY A 37 -11.67 4.65 15.84
CA GLY A 37 -12.66 4.14 14.87
C GLY A 37 -12.31 2.76 14.33
N ALA A 38 -11.02 2.45 14.23
CA ALA A 38 -10.52 1.12 13.89
C ALA A 38 -10.48 0.14 15.08
N GLY A 39 -10.93 0.55 16.26
CA GLY A 39 -10.97 -0.29 17.46
C GLY A 39 -9.67 -0.29 18.28
N VAL A 40 -8.73 0.60 17.99
CA VAL A 40 -7.47 0.71 18.76
C VAL A 40 -7.72 1.51 20.03
N SER A 41 -7.57 0.88 21.19
CA SER A 41 -7.80 1.55 22.47
C SER A 41 -6.75 2.62 22.78
N PRO A 42 -7.09 3.68 23.56
CA PRO A 42 -6.10 4.68 24.03
C PRO A 42 -4.91 4.06 24.75
N LYS A 43 -5.11 2.96 25.45
CA LYS A 43 -4.05 2.19 26.11
C LYS A 43 -3.08 1.58 25.10
N THR A 44 -3.62 0.98 24.04
CA THR A 44 -2.82 0.39 22.95
C THR A 44 -2.05 1.47 22.20
N ILE A 45 -2.69 2.62 21.92
CA ILE A 45 -2.02 3.78 21.30
C ILE A 45 -0.86 4.24 22.19
N ALA A 46 -1.07 4.41 23.49
CA ALA A 46 -0.05 4.82 24.44
C ALA A 46 1.14 3.85 24.46
N GLN A 47 0.88 2.55 24.45
CA GLN A 47 1.92 1.51 24.39
C GLN A 47 2.75 1.58 23.11
N ARG A 48 2.12 1.72 21.95
CA ARG A 48 2.80 1.84 20.65
C ARG A 48 3.69 3.09 20.56
N LEU A 49 3.27 4.17 21.20
CA LEU A 49 4.01 5.44 21.22
C LEU A 49 5.07 5.53 22.32
N GLY A 50 5.04 4.62 23.30
CA GLY A 50 5.92 4.70 24.48
C GLY A 50 5.58 5.87 25.41
N VAL A 51 4.29 6.23 25.53
CA VAL A 51 3.80 7.30 26.40
C VAL A 51 2.76 6.78 27.41
N GLY A 52 2.40 7.60 28.40
CA GLY A 52 1.33 7.24 29.32
C GLY A 52 -0.07 7.37 28.69
N GLU A 53 -1.02 6.53 29.06
CA GLU A 53 -2.41 6.59 28.58
C GLU A 53 -3.05 7.97 28.88
N ARG A 54 -2.75 8.56 30.03
CA ARG A 54 -3.20 9.92 30.40
C ARG A 54 -2.71 10.98 29.40
N THR A 55 -1.53 10.78 28.83
CA THR A 55 -0.97 11.68 27.82
C THR A 55 -1.80 11.63 26.54
N VAL A 56 -2.14 10.44 26.06
CA VAL A 56 -3.01 10.26 24.89
C VAL A 56 -4.39 10.87 25.12
N LYS A 57 -4.97 10.66 26.31
CA LYS A 57 -6.24 11.28 26.70
C LYS A 57 -6.17 12.81 26.72
N ASN A 58 -5.08 13.39 27.25
CA ASN A 58 -4.88 14.84 27.23
C ASN A 58 -4.77 15.40 25.80
N TRP A 59 -4.13 14.66 24.89
CA TRP A 59 -4.09 15.04 23.47
C TRP A 59 -5.48 15.00 22.83
N ARG A 60 -6.26 13.96 23.11
CA ARG A 60 -7.62 13.80 22.62
C ARG A 60 -8.56 14.92 23.12
N GLU A 61 -8.40 15.33 24.36
CA GLU A 61 -9.19 16.40 24.99
C GLU A 61 -8.64 17.82 24.67
N GLY A 62 -7.58 17.93 23.86
CA GLY A 62 -6.94 19.21 23.51
C GLY A 62 -6.21 19.89 24.67
N LYS A 63 -6.05 19.21 25.83
CA LYS A 63 -5.38 19.75 27.02
C LYS A 63 -3.87 19.90 26.84
N SER A 64 -3.29 19.14 25.94
CA SER A 64 -1.88 19.25 25.55
C SER A 64 -1.71 18.82 24.09
N LYS A 65 -0.57 19.19 23.49
CA LYS A 65 -0.20 18.76 22.13
C LYS A 65 0.99 17.82 22.20
N PRO A 66 1.07 16.80 21.33
CA PRO A 66 2.27 15.98 21.22
C PRO A 66 3.46 16.84 20.76
N LYS A 67 4.66 16.50 21.21
CA LYS A 67 5.91 17.01 20.63
C LYS A 67 6.04 16.48 19.19
N ALA A 68 6.84 17.15 18.34
CA ALA A 68 7.04 16.77 16.94
C ALA A 68 7.34 15.27 16.77
N GLN A 69 8.28 14.72 17.54
CA GLN A 69 8.63 13.31 17.50
C GLN A 69 7.44 12.37 17.80
N ASN A 70 6.58 12.73 18.76
CA ASN A 70 5.41 11.93 19.08
C ASN A 70 4.31 12.09 18.03
N PHE A 71 4.25 13.24 17.37
CA PHE A 71 3.33 13.46 16.27
C PHE A 71 3.71 12.61 15.04
N GLU A 72 4.99 12.57 14.70
CA GLU A 72 5.52 11.68 13.65
C GLU A 72 5.21 10.22 13.95
N LYS A 73 5.46 9.75 15.18
CA LYS A 73 5.11 8.40 15.62
C LYS A 73 3.61 8.11 15.53
N LEU A 74 2.76 9.10 15.84
CA LEU A 74 1.32 8.98 15.67
C LEU A 74 0.93 8.78 14.21
N GLN A 75 1.51 9.58 13.31
CA GLN A 75 1.27 9.45 11.86
C GLN A 75 1.74 8.08 11.35
N ASP A 76 2.91 7.62 11.78
CA ASP A 76 3.40 6.28 11.45
C ASP A 76 2.49 5.18 12.02
N THR A 77 1.99 5.35 13.24
CA THR A 77 1.07 4.40 13.86
C THR A 77 -0.21 4.24 13.05
N VAL A 78 -0.79 5.32 12.53
CA VAL A 78 -1.97 5.24 11.64
C VAL A 78 -1.60 4.53 10.33
N ARG A 79 -0.48 4.91 9.73
CA ARG A 79 -0.05 4.36 8.45
C ARG A 79 0.22 2.86 8.50
N THR A 80 0.76 2.38 9.62
CA THR A 80 1.14 0.98 9.82
C THR A 80 0.15 0.15 10.63
N SER A 81 -0.94 0.77 11.15
CA SER A 81 -1.93 0.08 11.98
C SER A 81 -2.62 -1.07 11.23
N PRO A 82 -2.45 -2.32 11.68
CA PRO A 82 -3.13 -3.45 11.06
C PRO A 82 -4.67 -3.32 11.12
N GLU A 83 -5.19 -2.70 12.15
CA GLU A 83 -6.63 -2.51 12.33
C GLU A 83 -7.21 -1.60 11.24
N ILE A 84 -6.56 -0.44 10.98
CA ILE A 84 -6.95 0.49 9.92
C ILE A 84 -6.80 -0.16 8.53
N ARG A 85 -5.69 -0.85 8.32
CA ARG A 85 -5.41 -1.53 7.06
C ARG A 85 -6.42 -2.63 6.75
N ARG A 86 -6.76 -3.46 7.73
CA ARG A 86 -7.78 -4.52 7.56
C ARG A 86 -9.15 -3.96 7.22
N GLN A 87 -9.55 -2.84 7.82
CA GLN A 87 -10.79 -2.16 7.42
C GLN A 87 -10.74 -1.67 5.97
N SER A 88 -9.61 -1.11 5.56
CA SER A 88 -9.42 -0.64 4.17
C SER A 88 -9.44 -1.79 3.16
N LEU A 89 -9.03 -3.00 3.58
CA LEU A 89 -9.01 -4.20 2.75
C LEU A 89 -10.37 -4.92 2.68
N ALA A 90 -11.29 -4.68 3.61
CA ALA A 90 -12.57 -5.39 3.67
C ALA A 90 -13.32 -5.40 2.33
N PRO A 91 -13.47 -4.27 1.61
CA PRO A 91 -14.15 -4.27 0.30
C PRO A 91 -13.46 -5.13 -0.77
N LEU A 92 -12.14 -5.27 -0.71
CA LEU A 92 -11.39 -6.12 -1.65
C LEU A 92 -11.54 -7.59 -1.31
N ARG A 93 -11.47 -7.93 -0.02
CA ARG A 93 -11.63 -9.30 0.48
C ARG A 93 -13.02 -9.86 0.20
N GLU A 94 -14.04 -9.02 0.16
CA GLU A 94 -15.42 -9.38 -0.17
C GLU A 94 -15.70 -9.37 -1.67
N SER A 95 -14.77 -8.88 -2.48
CA SER A 95 -14.92 -8.79 -3.93
C SER A 95 -14.58 -10.09 -4.64
N ARG A 96 -14.98 -10.19 -5.92
CA ARG A 96 -14.59 -11.32 -6.80
C ARG A 96 -13.08 -11.50 -6.91
N MET A 97 -12.29 -10.43 -6.69
CA MET A 97 -10.82 -10.48 -6.73
C MET A 97 -10.25 -11.48 -5.72
N ARG A 98 -10.94 -11.72 -4.62
CA ARG A 98 -10.54 -12.73 -3.63
C ARG A 98 -10.43 -14.14 -4.24
N ASN A 99 -11.32 -14.49 -5.15
CA ASN A 99 -11.42 -15.85 -5.71
C ASN A 99 -10.82 -15.96 -7.12
N GLN A 100 -10.66 -14.84 -7.82
CA GLN A 100 -10.24 -14.82 -9.22
C GLN A 100 -8.87 -14.15 -9.42
N GLY A 101 -8.31 -13.53 -8.37
CA GLY A 101 -7.12 -12.71 -8.50
C GLY A 101 -7.41 -11.34 -9.10
N SER A 102 -6.39 -10.68 -9.59
CA SER A 102 -6.48 -9.32 -10.16
C SER A 102 -5.45 -9.11 -11.26
N TYR A 103 -5.82 -8.39 -12.28
CA TYR A 103 -4.85 -7.85 -13.22
C TYR A 103 -4.16 -6.62 -12.60
N VAL A 104 -2.90 -6.42 -12.98
CA VAL A 104 -2.09 -5.27 -12.56
C VAL A 104 -1.72 -4.45 -13.76
N ARG A 105 -1.85 -3.13 -13.63
CA ARG A 105 -1.20 -2.17 -14.51
C ARG A 105 -0.27 -1.32 -13.67
N MET A 106 0.97 -1.19 -14.07
CA MET A 106 1.94 -0.36 -13.37
C MET A 106 2.80 0.42 -14.35
N THR A 107 3.02 1.70 -14.05
CA THR A 107 4.02 2.55 -14.71
C THR A 107 5.06 2.95 -13.68
N ALA A 108 6.28 2.46 -13.89
CA ALA A 108 7.39 2.66 -12.96
C ALA A 108 8.72 2.62 -13.73
N LYS A 109 9.78 3.02 -13.05
CA LYS A 109 11.14 2.74 -13.50
C LYS A 109 11.44 1.28 -13.20
N ILE A 110 11.64 0.48 -14.22
CA ILE A 110 11.78 -0.97 -14.13
C ILE A 110 13.26 -1.35 -14.22
N GLY A 111 13.65 -2.26 -13.34
CA GLY A 111 14.99 -2.83 -13.28
C GLY A 111 14.96 -4.32 -13.01
N SER A 112 16.15 -4.94 -13.02
CA SER A 112 16.35 -6.31 -12.61
C SER A 112 17.73 -6.47 -12.00
N ASP A 113 17.84 -7.30 -10.99
CA ASP A 113 19.12 -7.77 -10.43
C ASP A 113 19.66 -9.02 -11.14
N SER A 114 18.94 -9.53 -12.13
CA SER A 114 19.37 -10.71 -12.90
C SER A 114 20.55 -10.36 -13.81
N PRO A 115 21.54 -11.26 -13.93
CA PRO A 115 22.66 -11.07 -14.85
C PRO A 115 22.20 -10.84 -16.29
N GLY A 116 22.71 -9.79 -16.93
CA GLY A 116 22.38 -9.43 -18.32
C GLY A 116 21.12 -8.59 -18.49
N ALA A 117 20.48 -8.19 -17.40
CA ALA A 117 19.27 -7.34 -17.44
C ALA A 117 19.58 -5.82 -17.49
N ASP A 118 20.83 -5.41 -17.57
CA ASP A 118 21.26 -3.99 -17.53
C ASP A 118 20.55 -3.09 -18.54
N LYS A 119 20.21 -3.63 -19.71
CA LYS A 119 19.45 -2.88 -20.74
C LYS A 119 18.06 -2.43 -20.30
N PHE A 120 17.51 -3.04 -19.24
CA PHE A 120 16.19 -2.70 -18.69
C PHE A 120 16.29 -1.82 -17.46
N ASN A 121 17.42 -1.81 -16.78
CA ASN A 121 17.62 -1.07 -15.54
C ASN A 121 17.37 0.43 -15.74
N GLY A 122 16.57 0.99 -14.83
CA GLY A 122 16.31 2.41 -14.78
C GLY A 122 15.43 2.99 -15.88
N ARG A 123 14.80 2.19 -16.74
CA ARG A 123 13.86 2.67 -17.77
C ARG A 123 12.43 2.71 -17.24
N THR A 124 11.75 3.84 -17.45
CA THR A 124 10.30 3.94 -17.18
C THR A 124 9.54 3.13 -18.21
N ARG A 125 8.69 2.23 -17.73
CA ARG A 125 7.84 1.36 -18.54
C ARG A 125 6.45 1.25 -17.94
N THR A 126 5.47 0.98 -18.81
CA THR A 126 4.15 0.53 -18.39
C THR A 126 4.07 -0.98 -18.66
N ILE A 127 3.78 -1.75 -17.60
CA ILE A 127 3.61 -3.20 -17.68
C ILE A 127 2.18 -3.59 -17.34
N GLY A 128 1.76 -4.77 -17.79
CA GLY A 128 0.39 -5.27 -17.58
C GLY A 128 -0.68 -4.54 -18.40
N ALA A 129 -0.27 -3.65 -19.32
CA ALA A 129 -1.17 -2.93 -20.20
C ALA A 129 -1.33 -3.62 -21.57
N ASP A 130 -0.54 -4.65 -21.85
CA ASP A 130 -0.58 -5.36 -23.12
C ASP A 130 -1.66 -6.43 -23.11
N LYS A 131 -2.51 -6.46 -24.18
CA LYS A 131 -3.57 -7.47 -24.33
C LYS A 131 -3.01 -8.88 -24.44
N ASP A 132 -1.88 -9.00 -25.08
CA ASP A 132 -1.27 -10.29 -25.39
C ASP A 132 -0.44 -10.82 -24.20
N HIS A 133 -0.05 -9.90 -23.28
CA HIS A 133 0.74 -10.22 -22.10
C HIS A 133 0.18 -9.49 -20.86
N PRO A 134 -1.06 -9.80 -20.44
CA PRO A 134 -1.63 -9.20 -19.24
C PRO A 134 -0.89 -9.73 -18.02
N LEU A 135 -0.61 -8.84 -17.06
CA LEU A 135 -0.04 -9.22 -15.77
C LEU A 135 -1.18 -9.59 -14.82
N HIS A 136 -1.28 -10.86 -14.46
CA HIS A 136 -2.37 -11.39 -13.64
C HIS A 136 -1.84 -11.99 -12.34
N LEU A 137 -2.17 -11.37 -11.21
CA LEU A 137 -1.97 -11.97 -9.89
C LEU A 137 -3.06 -13.01 -9.64
N THR A 138 -2.67 -14.22 -9.31
CA THR A 138 -3.62 -15.26 -8.87
C THR A 138 -4.29 -14.85 -7.56
N ALA A 139 -5.38 -15.52 -7.20
CA ALA A 139 -6.05 -15.29 -5.92
C ALA A 139 -5.12 -15.54 -4.72
N GLU A 140 -4.22 -16.51 -4.82
CA GLU A 140 -3.22 -16.83 -3.79
C GLU A 140 -2.17 -15.73 -3.67
N GLN A 141 -1.55 -15.32 -4.79
CA GLN A 141 -0.56 -14.24 -4.83
C GLN A 141 -1.15 -12.93 -4.29
N LEU A 142 -2.35 -12.56 -4.75
CA LEU A 142 -3.05 -11.38 -4.25
C LEU A 142 -3.36 -11.52 -2.75
N GLY A 143 -3.79 -12.70 -2.29
CA GLY A 143 -4.03 -13.00 -0.88
C GLY A 143 -2.81 -12.76 -0.03
N THR A 144 -1.65 -13.28 -0.41
CA THR A 144 -0.37 -13.09 0.28
C THR A 144 0.00 -11.59 0.41
N ILE A 145 -0.14 -10.84 -0.69
CA ILE A 145 0.13 -9.39 -0.69
C ILE A 145 -0.82 -8.66 0.27
N LEU A 146 -2.12 -8.96 0.21
CA LEU A 146 -3.13 -8.30 1.03
C LEU A 146 -3.00 -8.68 2.52
N ASP A 147 -2.57 -9.89 2.83
CA ASP A 147 -2.37 -10.35 4.21
C ASP A 147 -1.14 -9.69 4.84
N ALA A 148 -0.03 -9.64 4.14
CA ALA A 148 1.17 -8.93 4.59
C ALA A 148 0.87 -7.44 4.80
N TYR A 149 0.24 -6.80 3.81
CA TYR A 149 -0.17 -5.40 3.92
C TYR A 149 -1.14 -5.18 5.10
N GLY A 150 -2.15 -6.04 5.26
CA GLY A 150 -3.13 -5.96 6.35
C GLY A 150 -2.53 -6.18 7.74
N ASN A 151 -1.37 -6.81 7.83
CA ASN A 151 -0.61 -6.98 9.06
C ASN A 151 0.35 -5.82 9.35
N GLY A 152 0.42 -4.82 8.48
CA GLY A 152 1.29 -3.66 8.63
C GLY A 152 2.70 -3.87 8.10
N ASP A 153 2.96 -4.99 7.43
CA ASP A 153 4.25 -5.36 6.87
C ASP A 153 4.35 -4.93 5.40
N ASP A 154 4.78 -3.70 5.19
CA ASP A 154 4.94 -3.13 3.84
C ASP A 154 6.05 -3.85 3.06
N GLU A 155 7.11 -4.28 3.74
CA GLU A 155 8.24 -4.94 3.12
C GLU A 155 7.84 -6.32 2.58
N ALA A 156 7.20 -7.14 3.42
CA ALA A 156 6.69 -8.44 2.98
C ALA A 156 5.62 -8.31 1.88
N ALA A 157 4.75 -7.29 1.95
CA ALA A 157 3.75 -7.06 0.90
C ALA A 157 4.39 -6.69 -0.44
N MET A 158 5.45 -5.87 -0.41
CA MET A 158 6.17 -5.47 -1.61
C MET A 158 7.01 -6.61 -2.17
N GLU A 159 7.62 -7.43 -1.32
CA GLU A 159 8.35 -8.62 -1.74
C GLU A 159 7.42 -9.61 -2.45
N ALA A 160 6.30 -9.96 -1.82
CA ALA A 160 5.29 -10.83 -2.44
C ALA A 160 4.78 -10.28 -3.78
N PHE A 161 4.63 -8.97 -3.90
CA PHE A 161 4.26 -8.34 -5.17
C PHE A 161 5.37 -8.49 -6.23
N ARG A 162 6.64 -8.25 -5.86
CA ARG A 162 7.78 -8.38 -6.76
C ARG A 162 7.95 -9.81 -7.27
N GLU A 163 7.84 -10.79 -6.37
CA GLU A 163 7.91 -12.20 -6.72
C GLU A 163 6.80 -12.57 -7.71
N ALA A 164 5.55 -12.23 -7.40
CA ALA A 164 4.41 -12.54 -8.26
C ALA A 164 4.49 -11.89 -9.65
N VAL A 165 5.03 -10.67 -9.74
CA VAL A 165 5.28 -10.01 -11.02
C VAL A 165 6.48 -10.63 -11.74
N GLY A 166 7.55 -10.95 -10.99
CA GLY A 166 8.75 -11.56 -11.51
C GLY A 166 8.53 -12.90 -12.17
N GLU A 167 7.62 -13.71 -11.62
CA GLU A 167 7.23 -15.01 -12.20
C GLU A 167 6.63 -14.87 -13.61
N GLN A 168 5.96 -13.76 -13.89
CA GLN A 168 5.24 -13.56 -15.15
C GLN A 168 5.99 -12.64 -16.13
N TYR A 169 6.81 -11.74 -15.62
CA TYR A 169 7.49 -10.73 -16.44
C TYR A 169 8.94 -11.11 -16.72
N TYR A 170 9.77 -11.19 -15.69
CA TYR A 170 11.12 -11.79 -15.70
C TYR A 170 11.66 -11.91 -14.26
N GLY A 171 12.53 -12.91 -14.04
CA GLY A 171 13.16 -13.11 -12.73
C GLY A 171 14.02 -11.94 -12.29
N GLY A 172 14.10 -11.72 -10.98
CA GLY A 172 14.84 -10.59 -10.40
C GLY A 172 14.17 -9.24 -10.67
N PHE A 173 12.85 -9.21 -10.84
CA PHE A 173 12.09 -8.00 -11.12
C PHE A 173 12.24 -6.96 -10.01
N GLU A 174 12.66 -5.76 -10.40
CA GLU A 174 12.79 -4.60 -9.54
C GLU A 174 12.10 -3.38 -10.14
N PHE A 175 11.62 -2.49 -9.28
CA PHE A 175 11.00 -1.25 -9.71
C PHE A 175 11.18 -0.12 -8.69
N GLU A 176 11.16 1.10 -9.19
CA GLU A 176 11.19 2.35 -8.42
C GLU A 176 10.43 3.45 -9.17
N ASP A 177 10.31 4.63 -8.57
CA ASP A 177 9.71 5.81 -9.21
C ASP A 177 8.32 5.52 -9.82
N VAL A 178 7.43 4.93 -9.01
CA VAL A 178 6.10 4.54 -9.46
C VAL A 178 5.28 5.79 -9.76
N THR A 179 4.72 5.88 -10.95
CA THR A 179 3.81 6.97 -11.35
C THR A 179 2.36 6.52 -11.45
N ASN A 180 2.14 5.23 -11.66
CA ASN A 180 0.82 4.61 -11.63
C ASN A 180 0.92 3.16 -11.18
N MET A 181 -0.06 2.69 -10.39
CA MET A 181 -0.24 1.30 -10.00
C MET A 181 -1.71 1.06 -9.72
N GLU A 182 -2.28 0.09 -10.41
CA GLU A 182 -3.71 -0.22 -10.34
C GLU A 182 -3.93 -1.73 -10.30
N PHE A 183 -4.86 -2.17 -9.45
CA PHE A 183 -5.43 -3.50 -9.49
C PHE A 183 -6.74 -3.44 -10.26
N ILE A 184 -6.79 -4.13 -11.40
CA ILE A 184 -7.90 -4.11 -12.33
C ILE A 184 -8.75 -5.36 -12.09
N ARG A 185 -10.03 -5.16 -11.80
CA ARG A 185 -10.97 -6.19 -11.38
C ARG A 185 -11.37 -7.14 -12.50
N ASP A 186 -11.79 -6.57 -13.60
CA ASP A 186 -12.32 -7.30 -14.75
C ASP A 186 -11.50 -6.91 -15.98
N TYR A 187 -10.92 -7.88 -16.62
CA TYR A 187 -10.25 -7.70 -17.90
C TYR A 187 -11.25 -8.07 -18.99
N ASP A 188 -12.21 -7.20 -19.23
CA ASP A 188 -13.27 -7.38 -20.24
C ASP A 188 -12.80 -7.05 -21.67
N GLY A 189 -11.50 -6.99 -21.88
CA GLY A 189 -10.94 -6.75 -23.22
C GLY A 189 -11.03 -5.30 -23.70
N GLU A 190 -11.79 -4.47 -23.04
CA GLU A 190 -11.82 -3.04 -23.27
C GLU A 190 -10.88 -2.35 -22.28
N ARG A 191 -9.77 -1.88 -22.79
CA ARG A 191 -8.85 -1.06 -21.99
C ARG A 191 -9.48 0.28 -21.76
N PRO A 192 -9.34 0.87 -20.55
CA PRO A 192 -9.45 2.30 -20.46
C PRO A 192 -8.43 2.90 -21.42
N GLU A 193 -8.90 3.69 -22.37
CA GLU A 193 -8.03 4.47 -23.24
C GLU A 193 -7.06 5.29 -22.39
N MET A 194 -5.76 5.26 -22.73
CA MET A 194 -4.71 6.02 -22.06
C MET A 194 -4.85 7.51 -22.36
#